data_95d45fd06608c033d6ddfbc9a5353fb4
#
_entry.id   95d45fd06608c033d6ddfbc9a5353fb4
#
_cell.length_a   1.000
_cell.length_b   1.000
_cell.length_c   1.000
_cell.angle_alpha   90.00
_cell.angle_beta   90.00
_cell.angle_gamma   90.00
#
_symmetry.space_group_name_H-M   'P 1'
#
loop_
_entity.id
_entity.type
_entity.pdbx_description
1 polymer ?
#
loop_
_entity_poly.entity_id
_entity_poly.type
_entity_poly.pdbx_seq_one_letter_code
_entity_poly.pdbx_strand_id
1 'polypeptide(L)'
;RFATEVAGVPEIGAIGRGENMEITTYLEKSMESELSANVIDLCPVGALTSKPYAFEARPWELKKTESIDVMDAVGSNIRVDTYNWEVKRILPRLNNEINEEWISDKTRYSCDGLLKQRLDVPYIKKENKLQKSNWDEAIALLVEKIKSIQPDEIAGHIGDMINMESAL
;
A
#
# COMPACT_ATOMS: atom_id res chain seq x y z
N ARG A 1 -15.68 -3.87 -18.63
CA ARG A 1 -15.83 -2.42 -18.84
C ARG A 1 -14.84 -1.62 -18.00
N PHE A 2 -14.77 -1.84 -16.66
CA PHE A 2 -13.83 -1.13 -15.81
C PHE A 2 -12.39 -1.17 -16.36
N ALA A 3 -11.87 -2.37 -16.62
CA ALA A 3 -10.50 -2.52 -17.11
C ALA A 3 -10.24 -1.75 -18.42
N THR A 4 -11.24 -1.71 -19.32
CA THR A 4 -11.10 -1.06 -20.63
C THR A 4 -11.37 0.45 -20.57
N GLU A 5 -12.39 0.87 -19.82
CA GLU A 5 -12.90 2.26 -19.85
C GLU A 5 -12.21 3.14 -18.78
N VAL A 6 -11.88 2.58 -17.61
CA VAL A 6 -11.27 3.32 -16.49
C VAL A 6 -9.77 3.04 -16.40
N ALA A 7 -9.37 1.78 -16.37
CA ALA A 7 -7.95 1.41 -16.27
C ALA A 7 -7.21 1.48 -17.62
N GLY A 8 -7.92 1.57 -18.74
CA GLY A 8 -7.34 1.71 -20.08
C GLY A 8 -6.69 0.44 -20.65
N VAL A 9 -6.86 -0.71 -20.01
CA VAL A 9 -6.24 -1.99 -20.39
C VAL A 9 -7.27 -3.10 -20.59
N PRO A 10 -7.40 -3.68 -21.80
CA PRO A 10 -8.37 -4.73 -22.08
C PRO A 10 -7.85 -6.14 -21.69
N GLU A 11 -7.44 -6.32 -20.44
CA GLU A 11 -6.79 -7.55 -19.99
C GLU A 11 -7.78 -8.62 -19.51
N ILE A 12 -8.99 -8.23 -19.13
CA ILE A 12 -10.04 -9.14 -18.66
C ILE A 12 -11.26 -9.06 -19.55
N GLY A 13 -11.80 -10.19 -19.91
CA GLY A 13 -12.97 -10.31 -20.77
C GLY A 13 -13.85 -11.47 -20.39
N ALA A 14 -14.93 -11.66 -21.12
CA ALA A 14 -15.81 -12.81 -21.02
C ALA A 14 -15.73 -13.64 -22.30
N ILE A 15 -15.55 -14.94 -22.14
CA ILE A 15 -15.61 -15.93 -23.22
C ILE A 15 -16.85 -16.80 -23.06
N GLY A 16 -17.35 -17.38 -24.16
CA GLY A 16 -18.60 -18.14 -24.15
C GLY A 16 -19.85 -17.25 -24.08
N ARG A 17 -20.99 -17.87 -23.86
CA ARG A 17 -22.28 -17.18 -23.68
C ARG A 17 -23.25 -18.03 -22.87
N GLY A 18 -24.25 -17.40 -22.26
CA GLY A 18 -25.24 -18.08 -21.43
C GLY A 18 -24.61 -18.69 -20.17
N GLU A 19 -25.01 -19.91 -19.83
CA GLU A 19 -24.53 -20.63 -18.65
C GLU A 19 -23.02 -20.98 -18.71
N ASN A 20 -22.45 -20.99 -19.91
CA ASN A 20 -21.03 -21.30 -20.16
C ASN A 20 -20.17 -20.04 -20.29
N MET A 21 -20.66 -18.90 -19.82
CA MET A 21 -19.85 -17.66 -19.83
C MET A 21 -18.82 -17.73 -18.71
N GLU A 22 -17.55 -17.54 -19.09
CA GLU A 22 -16.42 -17.50 -18.17
C GLU A 22 -15.71 -16.14 -18.27
N ILE A 23 -15.40 -15.56 -17.10
CA ILE A 23 -14.60 -14.33 -17.02
C ILE A 23 -13.15 -14.74 -16.85
N THR A 24 -12.32 -14.39 -17.82
CA THR A 24 -10.91 -14.78 -17.83
C THR A 24 -10.03 -13.69 -18.46
N THR A 25 -8.73 -13.85 -18.31
CA THR A 25 -7.75 -13.03 -19.00
C THR A 25 -7.39 -13.65 -20.35
N TYR A 26 -6.95 -12.80 -21.30
CA TYR A 26 -6.52 -13.28 -22.61
C TYR A 26 -5.20 -14.05 -22.47
N LEU A 27 -5.17 -15.30 -22.92
CA LEU A 27 -3.99 -16.18 -22.90
C LEU A 27 -3.31 -16.27 -21.53
N GLU A 28 -4.08 -16.33 -20.45
CA GLU A 28 -3.56 -16.45 -19.08
C GLU A 28 -2.62 -15.30 -18.67
N LYS A 29 -2.66 -14.15 -19.37
CA LYS A 29 -1.92 -12.97 -18.97
C LYS A 29 -2.38 -12.49 -17.61
N SER A 30 -1.41 -12.08 -16.79
CA SER A 30 -1.71 -11.34 -15.56
C SER A 30 -2.28 -9.96 -15.89
N MET A 31 -3.13 -9.43 -15.02
CA MET A 31 -3.52 -8.01 -15.08
C MET A 31 -2.36 -7.16 -14.58
N GLU A 32 -1.87 -6.25 -15.41
CA GLU A 32 -0.69 -5.43 -15.13
C GLU A 32 -1.04 -3.98 -14.73
N SER A 33 -2.32 -3.60 -14.81
CA SER A 33 -2.76 -2.27 -14.42
C SER A 33 -2.60 -2.04 -12.91
N GLU A 34 -2.10 -0.88 -12.53
CA GLU A 34 -2.04 -0.43 -11.11
C GLU A 34 -3.41 -0.26 -10.45
N LEU A 35 -4.49 -0.32 -11.23
CA LEU A 35 -5.88 -0.28 -10.75
C LEU A 35 -6.56 -1.65 -10.79
N SER A 36 -5.82 -2.71 -11.08
CA SER A 36 -6.38 -4.04 -11.37
C SER A 36 -7.25 -4.59 -10.25
N ALA A 37 -6.88 -4.41 -9.01
CA ALA A 37 -7.60 -4.95 -7.87
C ALA A 37 -8.97 -4.29 -7.59
N ASN A 38 -9.29 -3.15 -8.23
CA ASN A 38 -10.64 -2.56 -8.12
C ASN A 38 -11.72 -3.47 -8.74
N VAL A 39 -11.38 -4.37 -9.65
CA VAL A 39 -12.33 -5.36 -10.18
C VAL A 39 -12.88 -6.30 -9.09
N ILE A 40 -12.15 -6.47 -7.99
CA ILE A 40 -12.59 -7.29 -6.85
C ILE A 40 -13.79 -6.64 -6.16
N ASP A 41 -13.72 -5.31 -5.95
CA ASP A 41 -14.79 -4.55 -5.31
C ASP A 41 -16.04 -4.45 -6.19
N LEU A 42 -15.84 -4.47 -7.52
CA LEU A 42 -16.91 -4.42 -8.51
C LEU A 42 -17.62 -5.77 -8.70
N CYS A 43 -17.02 -6.87 -8.25
CA CYS A 43 -17.60 -8.21 -8.41
C CYS A 43 -18.67 -8.48 -7.35
N PRO A 44 -19.98 -8.46 -7.70
CA PRO A 44 -21.05 -8.53 -6.70
C PRO A 44 -21.23 -9.93 -6.10
N VAL A 45 -20.65 -10.94 -6.72
CA VAL A 45 -20.84 -12.36 -6.36
C VAL A 45 -19.63 -13.01 -5.71
N GLY A 46 -18.53 -12.27 -5.51
CA GLY A 46 -17.33 -12.79 -4.89
C GLY A 46 -16.57 -13.83 -5.74
N ALA A 47 -16.77 -13.82 -7.06
CA ALA A 47 -16.01 -14.65 -7.99
C ALA A 47 -14.56 -14.17 -8.11
N LEU A 48 -14.34 -12.85 -8.00
CA LEU A 48 -13.02 -12.25 -7.94
C LEU A 48 -12.71 -11.92 -6.48
N THR A 49 -11.58 -12.38 -5.99
CA THR A 49 -11.18 -12.21 -4.60
C THR A 49 -9.75 -11.70 -4.49
N SER A 50 -9.48 -10.98 -3.40
CA SER A 50 -8.11 -10.59 -3.05
C SER A 50 -7.41 -11.78 -2.42
N LYS A 51 -6.38 -12.30 -3.07
CA LYS A 51 -5.63 -13.46 -2.59
C LYS A 51 -5.07 -13.29 -1.16
N PRO A 52 -4.52 -12.13 -0.77
CA PRO A 52 -4.05 -11.92 0.59
C PRO A 52 -5.16 -11.90 1.66
N TYR A 53 -6.37 -11.53 1.27
CA TYR A 53 -7.49 -11.41 2.22
C TYR A 53 -8.46 -12.61 2.17
N ALA A 54 -8.48 -13.39 1.09
CA ALA A 54 -9.42 -14.48 0.92
C ALA A 54 -9.34 -15.47 2.10
N PHE A 55 -10.50 -15.71 2.75
CA PHE A 55 -10.67 -16.61 3.90
C PHE A 55 -10.01 -16.17 5.22
N GLU A 56 -9.45 -14.96 5.33
CA GLU A 56 -8.80 -14.45 6.54
C GLU A 56 -9.79 -14.01 7.61
N ALA A 57 -10.87 -13.32 7.24
CA ALA A 57 -11.88 -12.85 8.17
C ALA A 57 -13.23 -12.64 7.50
N ARG A 58 -14.29 -12.62 8.30
CA ARG A 58 -15.64 -12.29 7.83
C ARG A 58 -15.87 -10.77 7.89
N PRO A 59 -16.62 -10.18 6.94
CA PRO A 59 -16.84 -8.72 6.88
C PRO A 59 -17.44 -8.11 8.14
N TRP A 60 -18.20 -8.86 8.92
CA TRP A 60 -18.83 -8.39 10.16
C TRP A 60 -17.91 -8.46 11.38
N GLU A 61 -16.81 -9.19 11.30
CA GLU A 61 -15.79 -9.27 12.36
C GLU A 61 -14.81 -8.10 12.30
N LEU A 62 -14.80 -7.38 11.17
CA LEU A 62 -13.84 -6.32 10.93
C LEU A 62 -14.27 -5.00 11.58
N LYS A 63 -13.34 -4.37 12.27
CA LYS A 63 -13.46 -2.97 12.67
C LYS A 63 -13.07 -2.10 11.49
N LYS A 64 -13.99 -1.23 11.08
CA LYS A 64 -13.84 -0.33 9.92
C LYS A 64 -13.44 1.06 10.40
N THR A 65 -12.36 1.60 9.87
CA THR A 65 -11.86 2.94 10.19
C THR A 65 -11.63 3.70 8.89
N GLU A 66 -12.22 4.87 8.78
CA GLU A 66 -12.00 5.77 7.65
C GLU A 66 -10.66 6.50 7.81
N SER A 67 -9.94 6.65 6.71
CA SER A 67 -8.63 7.29 6.69
C SER A 67 -8.32 7.88 5.31
N ILE A 68 -7.15 8.44 5.18
CA ILE A 68 -6.56 8.93 3.93
C ILE A 68 -5.27 8.17 3.71
N ASP A 69 -5.00 7.77 2.46
CA ASP A 69 -3.76 7.10 2.11
C ASP A 69 -2.60 8.11 2.13
N VAL A 70 -1.54 7.73 2.83
CA VAL A 70 -0.28 8.48 2.88
C VAL A 70 0.78 7.90 1.94
N MET A 71 0.46 6.83 1.23
CA MET A 71 1.39 6.14 0.32
C MET A 71 1.28 6.63 -1.13
N ASP A 72 0.32 7.49 -1.43
CA ASP A 72 0.19 8.16 -2.71
C ASP A 72 0.15 9.70 -2.55
N ALA A 73 0.48 10.42 -3.61
CA ALA A 73 0.44 11.89 -3.63
C ALA A 73 -0.98 12.45 -3.84
N VAL A 74 -1.94 11.61 -4.20
CA VAL A 74 -3.35 11.99 -4.44
C VAL A 74 -4.07 12.17 -3.11
N GLY A 75 -3.66 11.46 -2.07
CA GLY A 75 -4.36 11.43 -0.79
C GLY A 75 -5.69 10.68 -0.88
N SER A 76 -5.68 9.53 -1.54
CA SER A 76 -6.87 8.71 -1.76
C SER A 76 -7.62 8.43 -0.47
N ASN A 77 -8.94 8.60 -0.49
CA ASN A 77 -9.79 8.31 0.65
C ASN A 77 -10.00 6.81 0.76
N ILE A 78 -9.67 6.26 1.91
CA ILE A 78 -9.64 4.82 2.16
C ILE A 78 -10.44 4.44 3.40
N ARG A 79 -10.79 3.16 3.46
CA ARG A 79 -11.29 2.50 4.65
C ARG A 79 -10.34 1.38 5.02
N VAL A 80 -9.82 1.43 6.22
CA VAL A 80 -8.93 0.43 6.79
C VAL A 80 -9.77 -0.55 7.61
N ASP A 81 -9.77 -1.81 7.22
CA ASP A 81 -10.48 -2.89 7.90
C ASP A 81 -9.48 -3.70 8.74
N THR A 82 -9.67 -3.71 10.07
CA THR A 82 -8.78 -4.38 11.01
C THR A 82 -9.47 -5.52 11.76
N TYR A 83 -8.69 -6.54 12.11
CA TYR A 83 -9.09 -7.63 12.99
C TYR A 83 -7.94 -7.99 13.92
N ASN A 84 -8.22 -8.10 15.21
CA ASN A 84 -7.20 -8.42 16.24
C ASN A 84 -5.90 -7.60 16.13
N TRP A 85 -6.02 -6.26 15.99
CA TRP A 85 -4.90 -5.32 15.88
C TRP A 85 -4.08 -5.42 14.57
N GLU A 86 -4.53 -6.25 13.62
CA GLU A 86 -3.93 -6.36 12.30
C GLU A 86 -4.79 -5.68 11.25
N VAL A 87 -4.16 -4.98 10.32
CA VAL A 87 -4.82 -4.50 9.10
C VAL A 87 -5.00 -5.70 8.18
N LYS A 88 -6.26 -6.04 7.87
CA LYS A 88 -6.60 -7.18 7.02
C LYS A 88 -6.81 -6.78 5.57
N ARG A 89 -7.34 -5.60 5.33
CA ARG A 89 -7.49 -5.04 3.98
C ARG A 89 -7.69 -3.53 4.00
N ILE A 90 -7.40 -2.92 2.86
CA ILE A 90 -7.73 -1.52 2.57
C ILE A 90 -8.69 -1.49 1.39
N LEU A 91 -9.75 -0.71 1.52
CA LEU A 91 -10.76 -0.52 0.49
C LEU A 91 -10.92 0.97 0.15
N PRO A 92 -11.33 1.30 -1.06
CA PRO A 92 -11.64 2.69 -1.40
C PRO A 92 -12.85 3.19 -0.60
N ARG A 93 -12.84 4.47 -0.30
CA ARG A 93 -13.99 5.23 0.18
C ARG A 93 -14.34 6.27 -0.87
N LEU A 94 -15.63 6.32 -1.23
CA LEU A 94 -16.11 7.24 -2.24
C LEU A 94 -15.75 8.70 -1.91
N ASN A 95 -15.04 9.35 -2.81
CA ASN A 95 -14.83 10.78 -2.84
C ASN A 95 -14.70 11.26 -4.28
N ASN A 96 -15.76 11.85 -4.82
CA ASN A 96 -15.84 12.26 -6.22
C ASN A 96 -14.84 13.35 -6.62
N GLU A 97 -14.28 14.08 -5.65
CA GLU A 97 -13.32 15.16 -5.92
C GLU A 97 -11.86 14.69 -5.96
N ILE A 98 -11.57 13.50 -5.39
CA ILE A 98 -10.19 13.03 -5.22
C ILE A 98 -9.96 11.70 -5.94
N ASN A 99 -10.57 10.62 -5.48
CA ASN A 99 -10.29 9.26 -5.96
C ASN A 99 -11.52 8.53 -6.51
N GLU A 100 -12.69 9.18 -6.55
CA GLU A 100 -13.95 8.53 -6.89
C GLU A 100 -14.17 7.24 -6.07
N GLU A 101 -14.31 6.09 -6.72
CA GLU A 101 -14.47 4.78 -6.09
C GLU A 101 -13.21 3.91 -6.19
N TRP A 102 -12.08 4.49 -6.62
CA TRP A 102 -10.88 3.75 -6.99
C TRP A 102 -9.71 4.02 -6.05
N ILE A 103 -8.88 3.00 -5.88
CA ILE A 103 -7.55 3.13 -5.26
C ILE A 103 -6.52 2.32 -6.05
N SER A 104 -5.26 2.72 -5.97
CA SER A 104 -4.18 1.96 -6.58
C SER A 104 -3.94 0.64 -5.87
N ASP A 105 -3.36 -0.33 -6.57
CA ASP A 105 -2.96 -1.61 -5.99
C ASP A 105 -1.86 -1.41 -4.94
N LYS A 106 -1.00 -0.39 -5.10
CA LYS A 106 -0.04 0.03 -4.09
C LYS A 106 -0.74 0.41 -2.78
N THR A 107 -1.73 1.29 -2.82
CA THR A 107 -2.54 1.68 -1.66
C THR A 107 -3.20 0.46 -1.01
N ARG A 108 -3.77 -0.42 -1.82
CA ARG A 108 -4.52 -1.58 -1.36
C ARG A 108 -3.65 -2.61 -0.65
N TYR A 109 -2.43 -2.85 -1.12
CA TYR A 109 -1.58 -3.97 -0.66
C TYR A 109 -0.38 -3.54 0.18
N SER A 110 -0.06 -2.26 0.27
CA SER A 110 1.07 -1.78 1.08
C SER A 110 0.95 -2.11 2.57
N CYS A 111 -0.26 -2.40 3.05
CA CYS A 111 -0.50 -2.82 4.44
C CYS A 111 0.21 -4.14 4.82
N ASP A 112 0.56 -4.98 3.87
CA ASP A 112 1.32 -6.21 4.12
C ASP A 112 2.69 -5.95 4.78
N GLY A 113 3.27 -4.79 4.53
CA GLY A 113 4.52 -4.36 5.15
C GLY A 113 4.41 -3.94 6.61
N LEU A 114 3.21 -3.72 7.14
CA LEU A 114 3.04 -3.21 8.50
C LEU A 114 3.48 -4.19 9.59
N LEU A 115 3.43 -5.49 9.32
CA LEU A 115 3.79 -6.55 10.26
C LEU A 115 5.15 -7.19 9.97
N LYS A 116 5.81 -6.83 8.87
CA LYS A 116 7.03 -7.50 8.41
C LYS A 116 8.20 -6.56 8.38
N GLN A 117 9.32 -6.99 8.96
CA GLN A 117 10.62 -6.32 8.89
C GLN A 117 10.60 -4.82 9.27
N ARG A 118 9.75 -4.43 10.21
CA ARG A 118 9.68 -3.05 10.70
C ARG A 118 10.89 -2.76 11.59
N LEU A 119 11.48 -1.60 11.38
CA LEU A 119 12.48 -1.04 12.31
C LEU A 119 11.71 -0.40 13.48
N ASP A 120 11.78 -1.04 14.64
CA ASP A 120 11.12 -0.63 15.89
C ASP A 120 12.04 0.16 16.84
N VAL A 121 13.36 0.03 16.62
CA VAL A 121 14.41 0.68 17.41
C VAL A 121 15.52 1.15 16.47
N PRO A 122 16.32 2.16 16.87
CA PRO A 122 17.50 2.54 16.12
C PRO A 122 18.58 1.44 16.18
N TYR A 123 19.37 1.37 15.12
CA TYR A 123 20.52 0.48 15.03
C TYR A 123 21.78 1.31 14.77
N ILE A 124 22.82 1.02 15.50
CA ILE A 124 24.16 1.62 15.27
C ILE A 124 25.15 0.55 14.86
N LYS A 125 26.12 0.91 14.05
CA LYS A 125 27.18 0.02 13.58
C LYS A 125 28.34 0.05 14.54
N LYS A 126 28.55 -1.04 15.30
CA LYS A 126 29.72 -1.29 16.15
C LYS A 126 30.47 -2.50 15.62
N GLU A 127 31.77 -2.42 15.49
CA GLU A 127 32.62 -3.52 15.02
C GLU A 127 32.12 -4.19 13.71
N ASN A 128 31.67 -3.36 12.78
CA ASN A 128 31.11 -3.78 11.49
C ASN A 128 29.79 -4.58 11.55
N LYS A 129 29.11 -4.63 12.72
CA LYS A 129 27.81 -5.28 12.92
C LYS A 129 26.77 -4.24 13.38
N LEU A 130 25.55 -4.36 12.87
CA LEU A 130 24.42 -3.56 13.35
C LEU A 130 23.95 -4.10 14.70
N GLN A 131 23.92 -3.22 15.70
CA GLN A 131 23.44 -3.52 17.06
C GLN A 131 22.29 -2.61 17.43
N LYS A 132 21.30 -3.15 18.14
CA LYS A 132 20.19 -2.36 18.70
C LYS A 132 20.73 -1.30 19.65
N SER A 133 20.17 -0.10 19.60
CA SER A 133 20.54 1.03 20.44
C SER A 133 19.29 1.77 20.90
N ASN A 134 19.45 2.74 21.76
CA ASN A 134 18.42 3.73 22.11
C ASN A 134 18.59 5.01 21.27
N TRP A 135 17.57 5.86 21.29
CA TRP A 135 17.57 7.09 20.51
C TRP A 135 18.64 8.09 20.97
N ASP A 136 18.89 8.18 22.28
CA ASP A 136 19.87 9.12 22.83
C ASP A 136 21.29 8.78 22.34
N GLU A 137 21.66 7.51 22.39
CA GLU A 137 22.95 7.02 21.91
C GLU A 137 23.09 7.20 20.38
N ALA A 138 22.03 6.88 19.63
CA ALA A 138 22.02 7.01 18.18
C ALA A 138 22.16 8.47 17.74
N ILE A 139 21.43 9.38 18.38
CA ILE A 139 21.50 10.83 18.10
C ILE A 139 22.86 11.41 18.51
N ALA A 140 23.39 11.03 19.67
CA ALA A 140 24.69 11.48 20.12
C ALA A 140 25.80 11.10 19.11
N LEU A 141 25.79 9.85 18.64
CA LEU A 141 26.73 9.38 17.61
C LEU A 141 26.56 10.14 16.29
N LEU A 142 25.31 10.41 15.87
CA LEU A 142 25.03 11.16 14.66
C LEU A 142 25.56 12.59 14.75
N VAL A 143 25.31 13.27 15.87
CA VAL A 143 25.80 14.64 16.12
C VAL A 143 27.32 14.69 16.12
N GLU A 144 28.00 13.74 16.76
CA GLU A 144 29.46 13.63 16.75
C GLU A 144 29.99 13.49 15.32
N LYS A 145 29.40 12.61 14.52
CA LYS A 145 29.79 12.44 13.12
C LYS A 145 29.56 13.69 12.28
N ILE A 146 28.39 14.32 12.38
CA ILE A 146 28.09 15.56 11.63
C ILE A 146 29.07 16.65 11.96
N LYS A 147 29.45 16.84 13.24
CA LYS A 147 30.44 17.82 13.65
C LYS A 147 31.83 17.55 13.13
N SER A 148 32.16 16.31 12.80
CA SER A 148 33.48 15.90 12.28
C SER A 148 33.63 16.01 10.76
N ILE A 149 32.53 16.26 10.03
CA ILE A 149 32.47 16.25 8.56
C ILE A 149 32.30 17.70 8.08
N GLN A 150 32.89 18.02 6.92
CA GLN A 150 32.69 19.35 6.31
C GLN A 150 31.26 19.45 5.76
N PRO A 151 30.63 20.64 5.81
CA PRO A 151 29.26 20.81 5.31
C PRO A 151 29.05 20.36 3.87
N ASP A 152 30.04 20.52 3.01
CA ASP A 152 30.00 20.15 1.59
C ASP A 152 30.01 18.62 1.35
N GLU A 153 30.35 17.85 2.37
CA GLU A 153 30.36 16.39 2.32
C GLU A 153 29.05 15.77 2.84
N ILE A 154 28.10 16.60 3.26
CA ILE A 154 26.80 16.17 3.80
C ILE A 154 25.74 16.31 2.72
N ALA A 155 25.08 15.21 2.36
CA ALA A 155 23.94 15.22 1.48
C ALA A 155 22.70 14.62 2.18
N GLY A 156 21.56 15.25 1.96
CA GLY A 156 20.26 14.77 2.41
C GLY A 156 19.51 14.11 1.25
N HIS A 157 18.94 12.95 1.48
CA HIS A 157 18.00 12.31 0.57
C HIS A 157 16.68 12.10 1.28
N ILE A 158 15.61 12.66 0.73
CA ILE A 158 14.26 12.55 1.27
C ILE A 158 13.38 11.77 0.30
N GLY A 159 12.47 10.96 0.84
CA GLY A 159 11.52 10.19 0.04
C GLY A 159 10.31 11.03 -0.38
N ASP A 160 9.56 10.53 -1.34
CA ASP A 160 8.41 11.20 -1.97
C ASP A 160 7.22 11.42 -1.03
N MET A 161 7.26 10.79 0.16
CA MET A 161 6.16 10.79 1.13
C MET A 161 6.35 11.77 2.27
N ILE A 162 7.36 12.63 2.17
CA ILE A 162 7.61 13.67 3.15
C ILE A 162 6.74 14.90 2.83
N ASN A 163 6.22 15.55 3.86
CA ASN A 163 5.53 16.82 3.68
C ASN A 163 6.51 17.97 3.45
N MET A 164 6.01 19.07 2.90
CA MET A 164 6.83 20.23 2.55
C MET A 164 7.51 20.85 3.78
N GLU A 165 6.81 20.88 4.92
CA GLU A 165 7.33 21.46 6.17
C GLU A 165 8.52 20.67 6.74
N SER A 166 8.55 19.36 6.51
CA SER A 166 9.67 18.50 6.94
C SER A 166 10.82 18.48 5.92
N ALA A 167 10.58 18.97 4.69
CA ALA A 167 11.59 19.05 3.64
C ALA A 167 12.43 20.35 3.71
N LEU A 168 11.93 21.35 4.42
CA LEU A 168 12.58 22.65 4.65
C LEU A 168 13.46 22.63 5.91
#